data_ce4e42e7f2d54a62a91b45b11b843ff1
#
_entry.id   ce4e42e7f2d54a62a91b45b11b843ff1
#
_cell.length_a   1.000
_cell.length_b   1.000
_cell.length_c   1.000
_cell.angle_alpha   90.00
_cell.angle_beta   90.00
_cell.angle_gamma   90.00
#
_symmetry.space_group_name_H-M   'P 1'
#
loop_
_entity.id
_entity.type
_entity.pdbx_description
1 polymer ?
#
loop_
_entity_poly.entity_id
_entity_poly.type
_entity_poly.pdbx_seq_one_letter_code
_entity_poly.pdbx_strand_id
1 'polypeptide(L)'
;MNRIVKQDYERLVEYFSLYNLKEVCTDTAFLEQLKTLHRKLYAYLLFLREAEDTNYYSNSTVTSYYDEAGSDLILSLFCWTNGAYKPAEFQLRSCIENFLKASLYLECNDIINNKSVSEIMEYSSSSQFFHDDFCQKKLLLLKNTYSSLCAFVHSSPDKLTSHSALIQLPQYNAKYSKEYATYYTKVLDSILGTIYFINFKAVFKMHSLNREL
;
A
#
# COMPACT_ATOMS: atom_id res chain seq x y z
N MET A 1 -10.59 -15.83 8.49
CA MET A 1 -9.57 -15.65 7.41
C MET A 1 -9.71 -16.85 6.48
N ASN A 2 -9.86 -16.61 5.17
CA ASN A 2 -9.94 -17.64 4.14
C ASN A 2 -8.71 -18.57 4.23
N ARG A 3 -8.89 -19.87 3.92
CA ARG A 3 -7.84 -20.90 4.00
C ARG A 3 -6.61 -20.55 3.14
N ILE A 4 -6.83 -19.99 1.95
CA ILE A 4 -5.75 -19.60 1.02
C ILE A 4 -4.90 -18.49 1.63
N VAL A 5 -5.53 -17.44 2.16
CA VAL A 5 -4.85 -16.33 2.82
C VAL A 5 -4.08 -16.79 4.06
N LYS A 6 -4.64 -17.74 4.81
CA LYS A 6 -3.96 -18.32 5.96
C LYS A 6 -2.68 -19.06 5.56
N GLN A 7 -2.75 -19.89 4.51
CA GLN A 7 -1.59 -20.64 4.00
C GLN A 7 -0.52 -19.70 3.44
N ASP A 8 -0.91 -18.64 2.73
CA ASP A 8 0.01 -17.64 2.22
C ASP A 8 0.69 -16.84 3.35
N TYR A 9 -0.06 -16.49 4.38
CA TYR A 9 0.48 -15.85 5.58
C TYR A 9 1.48 -16.76 6.33
N GLU A 10 1.19 -18.05 6.47
CA GLU A 10 2.11 -19.01 7.11
C GLU A 10 3.43 -19.12 6.33
N ARG A 11 3.39 -19.16 4.99
CA ARG A 11 4.59 -19.12 4.13
C ARG A 11 5.37 -17.81 4.28
N LEU A 12 4.68 -16.70 4.41
CA LEU A 12 5.31 -15.39 4.63
C LEU A 12 6.08 -15.35 5.96
N VAL A 13 5.48 -15.84 7.04
CA VAL A 13 6.14 -15.92 8.35
C VAL A 13 7.35 -16.86 8.31
N GLU A 14 7.23 -18.00 7.65
CA GLU A 14 8.36 -18.94 7.44
C GLU A 14 9.50 -18.26 6.67
N TYR A 15 9.19 -17.56 5.58
CA TYR A 15 10.18 -16.81 4.79
C TYR A 15 10.92 -15.77 5.64
N PHE A 16 10.23 -14.99 6.46
CA PHE A 16 10.86 -14.00 7.32
C PHE A 16 11.75 -14.62 8.40
N SER A 17 11.47 -15.83 8.83
CA SER A 17 12.34 -16.54 9.79
C SER A 17 13.74 -16.83 9.25
N LEU A 18 13.89 -16.89 7.93
CA LEU A 18 15.18 -17.08 7.25
C LEU A 18 16.09 -15.82 7.34
N TYR A 19 15.50 -14.65 7.55
CA TYR A 19 16.22 -13.37 7.62
C TYR A 19 16.72 -13.00 9.04
N ASN A 20 16.84 -13.93 9.93
CA ASN A 20 17.24 -13.69 11.32
C ASN A 20 16.27 -12.77 12.11
N LEU A 21 15.02 -12.72 11.67
CA LEU A 21 13.92 -11.99 12.32
C LEU A 21 13.21 -12.85 13.39
N LYS A 22 13.86 -13.89 13.91
CA LYS A 22 13.26 -14.86 14.82
C LYS A 22 12.61 -14.20 16.04
N GLU A 23 13.26 -13.21 16.65
CA GLU A 23 12.74 -12.49 17.81
C GLU A 23 11.46 -11.71 17.47
N VAL A 24 11.43 -11.05 16.32
CA VAL A 24 10.27 -10.30 15.86
C VAL A 24 9.11 -11.23 15.49
N CYS A 25 9.41 -12.37 14.87
CA CYS A 25 8.42 -13.39 14.53
C CYS A 25 7.83 -14.13 15.74
N THR A 26 8.37 -13.95 16.94
CA THR A 26 7.81 -14.47 18.20
C THR A 26 6.94 -13.43 18.93
N ASP A 27 7.01 -12.16 18.55
CA ASP A 27 6.19 -11.09 19.12
C ASP A 27 4.74 -11.21 18.58
N THR A 28 3.82 -11.51 19.50
CA THR A 28 2.40 -11.70 19.14
C THR A 28 1.73 -10.43 18.60
N ALA A 29 2.11 -9.26 19.12
CA ALA A 29 1.56 -7.98 18.66
C ALA A 29 2.04 -7.67 17.24
N PHE A 30 3.31 -7.94 16.93
CA PHE A 30 3.86 -7.84 15.58
C PHE A 30 3.15 -8.79 14.61
N LEU A 31 2.97 -10.06 14.99
CA LEU A 31 2.32 -11.06 14.14
C LEU A 31 0.86 -10.70 13.83
N GLU A 32 0.11 -10.15 14.79
CA GLU A 32 -1.27 -9.69 14.53
C GLU A 32 -1.31 -8.45 13.61
N GLN A 33 -0.34 -7.55 13.74
CA GLN A 33 -0.18 -6.45 12.79
C GLN A 33 0.16 -6.99 11.39
N LEU A 34 1.17 -7.83 11.26
CA LEU A 34 1.58 -8.44 9.99
C LEU A 34 0.40 -9.14 9.30
N LYS A 35 -0.35 -9.96 10.03
CA LYS A 35 -1.55 -10.64 9.53
C LYS A 35 -2.60 -9.68 8.98
N THR A 36 -2.80 -8.54 9.66
CA THR A 36 -3.75 -7.52 9.23
C THR A 36 -3.28 -6.82 7.95
N LEU A 37 -2.02 -6.42 7.90
CA LEU A 37 -1.43 -5.73 6.74
C LEU A 37 -1.35 -6.66 5.53
N HIS A 38 -0.90 -7.91 5.74
CA HIS A 38 -0.82 -8.93 4.71
C HIS A 38 -2.20 -9.21 4.07
N ARG A 39 -3.26 -9.35 4.88
CA ARG A 39 -4.61 -9.58 4.35
C ARG A 39 -5.05 -8.46 3.39
N LYS A 40 -4.77 -7.20 3.73
CA LYS A 40 -5.11 -6.06 2.88
C LYS A 40 -4.26 -6.02 1.60
N LEU A 41 -2.96 -6.29 1.71
CA LEU A 41 -2.08 -6.42 0.56
C LEU A 41 -2.55 -7.54 -0.37
N TYR A 42 -2.87 -8.69 0.19
CA TYR A 42 -3.35 -9.84 -0.58
C TYR A 42 -4.65 -9.51 -1.33
N ALA A 43 -5.59 -8.80 -0.70
CA ALA A 43 -6.82 -8.35 -1.35
C ALA A 43 -6.54 -7.43 -2.55
N TYR A 44 -5.55 -6.52 -2.44
CA TYR A 44 -5.13 -5.66 -3.55
C TYR A 44 -4.52 -6.48 -4.70
N LEU A 45 -3.57 -7.35 -4.42
CA LEU A 45 -2.90 -8.18 -5.43
C LEU A 45 -3.86 -9.15 -6.11
N LEU A 46 -4.83 -9.69 -5.35
CA LEU A 46 -5.86 -10.56 -5.89
C LEU A 46 -6.77 -9.79 -6.86
N PHE A 47 -7.18 -8.57 -6.51
CA PHE A 47 -7.97 -7.74 -7.39
C PHE A 47 -7.23 -7.47 -8.71
N LEU A 48 -5.93 -7.14 -8.67
CA LEU A 48 -5.14 -6.91 -9.89
C LEU A 48 -5.10 -8.17 -10.78
N ARG A 49 -4.86 -9.33 -10.20
CA ARG A 49 -4.86 -10.61 -10.94
C ARG A 49 -6.21 -10.88 -11.60
N GLU A 50 -7.30 -10.76 -10.86
CA GLU A 50 -8.65 -10.97 -11.41
C GLU A 50 -8.99 -9.94 -12.50
N ALA A 51 -8.52 -8.71 -12.36
CA ALA A 51 -8.68 -7.67 -13.36
C ALA A 51 -7.89 -7.98 -14.65
N GLU A 52 -6.69 -8.56 -14.53
CA GLU A 52 -5.88 -9.04 -15.65
C GLU A 52 -6.55 -10.21 -16.35
N ASP A 53 -6.92 -11.26 -15.61
CA ASP A 53 -7.57 -12.47 -16.13
C ASP A 53 -8.88 -12.16 -16.88
N THR A 54 -9.61 -11.14 -16.45
CA THR A 54 -10.85 -10.70 -17.08
C THR A 54 -10.67 -9.61 -18.14
N ASN A 55 -9.42 -9.19 -18.39
CA ASN A 55 -9.07 -8.03 -19.24
C ASN A 55 -9.88 -6.76 -18.91
N TYR A 56 -10.12 -6.55 -17.62
CA TYR A 56 -10.95 -5.46 -17.12
C TYR A 56 -10.32 -4.09 -17.41
N TYR A 57 -9.00 -3.99 -17.20
CA TYR A 57 -8.20 -2.84 -17.61
C TYR A 57 -7.54 -3.13 -18.96
N SER A 58 -8.13 -2.64 -20.04
CA SER A 58 -7.56 -2.81 -21.40
C SER A 58 -6.36 -1.90 -21.67
N ASN A 59 -6.13 -0.89 -20.83
CA ASN A 59 -5.03 0.06 -20.99
C ASN A 59 -3.78 -0.40 -20.22
N SER A 60 -2.73 -0.77 -20.95
CA SER A 60 -1.48 -1.29 -20.38
C SER A 60 -0.76 -0.29 -19.48
N THR A 61 -0.87 1.02 -19.74
CA THR A 61 -0.26 2.04 -18.89
C THR A 61 -0.94 2.10 -17.53
N VAL A 62 -2.29 2.06 -17.51
CA VAL A 62 -3.06 2.00 -16.25
C VAL A 62 -2.66 0.78 -15.43
N THR A 63 -2.63 -0.40 -16.07
CA THR A 63 -2.23 -1.66 -15.43
C THR A 63 -0.82 -1.55 -14.84
N SER A 64 0.15 -1.06 -15.65
CA SER A 64 1.55 -0.94 -15.17
C SER A 64 1.68 -0.04 -13.94
N TYR A 65 0.93 1.06 -13.83
CA TYR A 65 0.99 1.92 -12.65
C TYR A 65 0.27 1.31 -11.43
N TYR A 66 -0.80 0.52 -11.63
CA TYR A 66 -1.38 -0.25 -10.53
C TYR A 66 -0.45 -1.38 -10.06
N ASP A 67 0.24 -2.06 -10.99
CA ASP A 67 1.23 -3.09 -10.66
C ASP A 67 2.43 -2.49 -9.91
N GLU A 68 2.89 -1.31 -10.32
CA GLU A 68 3.96 -0.58 -9.62
C GLU A 68 3.52 -0.18 -8.20
N ALA A 69 2.28 0.29 -8.02
CA ALA A 69 1.74 0.55 -6.69
C ALA A 69 1.70 -0.74 -5.83
N GLY A 70 1.39 -1.89 -6.44
CA GLY A 70 1.47 -3.20 -5.77
C GLY A 70 2.89 -3.59 -5.37
N SER A 71 3.86 -3.36 -6.26
CA SER A 71 5.29 -3.55 -5.99
C SER A 71 5.77 -2.69 -4.82
N ASP A 72 5.39 -1.40 -4.81
CA ASP A 72 5.67 -0.48 -3.71
C ASP A 72 5.10 -0.97 -2.37
N LEU A 73 3.87 -1.49 -2.37
CA LEU A 73 3.24 -2.05 -1.16
C LEU A 73 3.99 -3.28 -0.64
N ILE A 74 4.44 -4.17 -1.52
CA ILE A 74 5.24 -5.35 -1.17
C ILE A 74 6.58 -4.90 -0.57
N LEU A 75 7.30 -4.01 -1.24
CA LEU A 75 8.59 -3.49 -0.79
C LEU A 75 8.45 -2.73 0.54
N SER A 76 7.39 -1.93 0.67
CA SER A 76 7.08 -1.21 1.91
C SER A 76 6.90 -2.18 3.08
N LEU A 77 6.10 -3.23 2.90
CA LEU A 77 5.87 -4.24 3.94
C LEU A 77 7.17 -5.00 4.29
N PHE A 78 7.97 -5.36 3.28
CA PHE A 78 9.26 -6.01 3.47
C PHE A 78 10.22 -5.11 4.27
N CYS A 79 10.34 -3.84 3.94
CA CYS A 79 11.17 -2.89 4.69
C CYS A 79 10.71 -2.75 6.14
N TRP A 80 9.39 -2.67 6.38
CA TRP A 80 8.83 -2.60 7.73
C TRP A 80 9.17 -3.82 8.56
N THR A 81 9.02 -5.04 8.02
CA THR A 81 9.35 -6.28 8.74
C THR A 81 10.82 -6.37 9.11
N ASN A 82 11.69 -5.72 8.34
CA ASN A 82 13.12 -5.62 8.61
C ASN A 82 13.51 -4.42 9.50
N GLY A 83 12.54 -3.71 10.09
CA GLY A 83 12.82 -2.53 10.92
C GLY A 83 13.37 -1.32 10.15
N ALA A 84 13.32 -1.37 8.81
CA ALA A 84 13.73 -0.28 7.93
C ALA A 84 12.56 0.68 7.70
N TYR A 85 12.12 1.39 8.74
CA TYR A 85 10.88 2.17 8.73
C TYR A 85 10.89 3.31 7.72
N LYS A 86 11.98 4.10 7.66
CA LYS A 86 12.08 5.21 6.70
C LYS A 86 11.99 4.75 5.23
N PRO A 87 12.72 3.72 4.78
CA PRO A 87 12.50 3.12 3.46
C PRO A 87 11.07 2.59 3.27
N ALA A 88 10.46 1.98 4.29
CA ALA A 88 9.09 1.48 4.22
C ALA A 88 8.10 2.61 3.91
N GLU A 89 8.25 3.76 4.56
CA GLU A 89 7.40 4.93 4.35
C GLU A 89 7.64 5.61 2.99
N PHE A 90 8.87 5.56 2.49
CA PHE A 90 9.18 5.99 1.12
C PHE A 90 8.41 5.19 0.07
N GLN A 91 8.42 3.87 0.19
CA GLN A 91 7.69 3.01 -0.73
C GLN A 91 6.18 3.23 -0.62
N LEU A 92 5.66 3.40 0.60
CA LEU A 92 4.25 3.68 0.80
C LEU A 92 3.81 5.01 0.20
N ARG A 93 4.69 6.02 0.22
CA ARG A 93 4.48 7.30 -0.46
C ARG A 93 4.46 7.11 -1.97
N SER A 94 5.43 6.37 -2.55
CA SER A 94 5.49 6.04 -3.97
C SER A 94 4.22 5.31 -4.43
N CYS A 95 3.72 4.36 -3.63
CA CYS A 95 2.46 3.68 -3.89
C CYS A 95 1.29 4.65 -4.09
N ILE A 96 1.16 5.69 -3.23
CA ILE A 96 0.10 6.69 -3.38
C ILE A 96 0.24 7.44 -4.71
N GLU A 97 1.46 7.84 -5.07
CA GLU A 97 1.75 8.55 -6.32
C GLU A 97 1.38 7.69 -7.54
N ASN A 98 1.79 6.42 -7.56
CA ASN A 98 1.51 5.48 -8.64
C ASN A 98 0.01 5.16 -8.74
N PHE A 99 -0.66 4.98 -7.60
CA PHE A 99 -2.12 4.79 -7.57
C PHE A 99 -2.87 5.99 -8.16
N LEU A 100 -2.48 7.22 -7.82
CA LEU A 100 -3.11 8.42 -8.37
C LEU A 100 -2.86 8.55 -9.88
N LYS A 101 -1.64 8.30 -10.34
CA LYS A 101 -1.30 8.31 -11.77
C LYS A 101 -2.13 7.28 -12.55
N ALA A 102 -2.23 6.05 -12.05
CA ALA A 102 -3.07 5.01 -12.67
C ALA A 102 -4.54 5.45 -12.76
N SER A 103 -5.07 6.01 -11.66
CA SER A 103 -6.47 6.42 -11.55
C SER A 103 -6.84 7.58 -12.46
N LEU A 104 -5.90 8.49 -12.72
CA LEU A 104 -6.14 9.73 -13.47
C LEU A 104 -5.75 9.62 -14.96
N TYR A 105 -5.03 8.58 -15.36
CA TYR A 105 -4.44 8.46 -16.69
C TYR A 105 -5.46 8.55 -17.82
N LEU A 106 -6.63 7.95 -17.66
CA LEU A 106 -7.67 7.97 -18.70
C LEU A 106 -8.30 9.35 -18.90
N GLU A 107 -8.24 10.21 -17.88
CA GLU A 107 -8.72 11.60 -17.99
C GLU A 107 -7.60 12.55 -18.45
N CYS A 108 -6.35 12.28 -18.07
CA CYS A 108 -5.19 13.09 -18.41
C CYS A 108 -3.97 12.19 -18.65
N ASN A 109 -3.72 11.86 -19.90
CA ASN A 109 -2.62 10.96 -20.28
C ASN A 109 -1.24 11.50 -19.88
N ASP A 110 -1.08 12.83 -19.80
CA ASP A 110 0.18 13.47 -19.44
C ASP A 110 0.48 13.46 -17.94
N ILE A 111 -0.48 13.03 -17.11
CA ILE A 111 -0.33 12.94 -15.66
C ILE A 111 0.88 12.09 -15.23
N ILE A 112 1.25 11.09 -16.03
CA ILE A 112 2.38 10.21 -15.77
C ILE A 112 3.73 10.93 -15.85
N ASN A 113 3.81 11.98 -16.66
CA ASN A 113 5.00 12.82 -16.84
C ASN A 113 5.11 13.90 -15.77
N ASN A 114 4.01 14.16 -15.03
CA ASN A 114 4.00 15.16 -13.98
C ASN A 114 4.84 14.70 -12.79
N LYS A 115 5.87 15.50 -12.44
CA LYS A 115 6.77 15.27 -11.30
C LYS A 115 6.31 15.98 -10.03
N SER A 116 5.34 16.88 -10.14
CA SER A 116 4.78 17.62 -9.03
C SER A 116 3.62 16.84 -8.39
N VAL A 117 3.89 16.17 -7.29
CA VAL A 117 2.85 15.43 -6.56
C VAL A 117 1.75 16.37 -6.05
N SER A 118 2.10 17.62 -5.72
CA SER A 118 1.10 18.63 -5.34
C SER A 118 0.08 18.87 -6.46
N GLU A 119 0.55 19.01 -7.69
CA GLU A 119 -0.33 19.20 -8.86
C GLU A 119 -1.19 17.94 -9.13
N ILE A 120 -0.60 16.74 -9.00
CA ILE A 120 -1.35 15.47 -9.12
C ILE A 120 -2.45 15.41 -8.06
N MET A 121 -2.15 15.78 -6.83
CA MET A 121 -3.12 15.83 -5.73
C MET A 121 -4.21 16.88 -5.95
N GLU A 122 -3.86 18.04 -6.49
CA GLU A 122 -4.83 19.08 -6.84
C GLU A 122 -5.76 18.61 -7.96
N TYR A 123 -5.19 18.12 -9.07
CA TYR A 123 -5.96 17.57 -10.19
C TYR A 123 -6.92 16.46 -9.73
N SER A 124 -6.45 15.54 -8.87
CA SER A 124 -7.29 14.44 -8.38
C SER A 124 -8.56 14.92 -7.64
N SER A 125 -8.52 16.11 -7.02
CA SER A 125 -9.69 16.66 -6.31
C SER A 125 -10.84 17.06 -7.24
N SER A 126 -10.53 17.39 -8.50
CA SER A 126 -11.51 17.82 -9.50
C SER A 126 -11.80 16.76 -10.56
N SER A 127 -11.13 15.61 -10.48
CA SER A 127 -11.26 14.54 -11.47
C SER A 127 -12.60 13.79 -11.40
N GLN A 128 -13.03 13.26 -12.53
CA GLN A 128 -14.20 12.40 -12.59
C GLN A 128 -14.00 11.09 -11.83
N PHE A 129 -12.76 10.59 -11.79
CA PHE A 129 -12.45 9.36 -11.06
C PHE A 129 -12.78 9.47 -9.56
N PHE A 130 -12.57 10.64 -8.96
CA PHE A 130 -12.83 10.86 -7.53
C PHE A 130 -14.08 11.72 -7.28
N HIS A 131 -15.02 11.88 -8.24
CA HIS A 131 -16.17 12.80 -8.12
C HIS A 131 -17.17 12.41 -7.01
N ASP A 132 -17.27 11.13 -6.67
CA ASP A 132 -18.19 10.64 -5.65
C ASP A 132 -17.74 11.00 -4.24
N ASP A 133 -18.68 11.35 -3.36
CA ASP A 133 -18.40 11.72 -1.96
C ASP A 133 -17.59 10.66 -1.20
N PHE A 134 -17.84 9.39 -1.48
CA PHE A 134 -17.09 8.30 -0.86
C PHE A 134 -15.64 8.31 -1.32
N CYS A 135 -15.40 8.44 -2.63
CA CYS A 135 -14.07 8.52 -3.22
C CYS A 135 -13.33 9.78 -2.77
N GLN A 136 -14.01 10.93 -2.64
CA GLN A 136 -13.43 12.15 -2.11
C GLN A 136 -12.95 12.00 -0.65
N LYS A 137 -13.70 11.31 0.21
CA LYS A 137 -13.28 11.02 1.58
C LYS A 137 -12.03 10.12 1.60
N LYS A 138 -11.96 9.12 0.71
CA LYS A 138 -10.78 8.25 0.57
C LYS A 138 -9.57 9.02 0.04
N LEU A 139 -9.77 9.89 -0.95
CA LEU A 139 -8.73 10.77 -1.48
C LEU A 139 -8.18 11.71 -0.40
N LEU A 140 -9.05 12.33 0.39
CA LEU A 140 -8.63 13.20 1.50
C LEU A 140 -7.77 12.44 2.51
N LEU A 141 -8.13 11.20 2.83
CA LEU A 141 -7.34 10.36 3.73
C LEU A 141 -5.96 10.02 3.12
N LEU A 142 -5.88 9.74 1.81
CA LEU A 142 -4.62 9.55 1.10
C LEU A 142 -3.74 10.80 1.14
N LYS A 143 -4.31 11.98 0.87
CA LYS A 143 -3.58 13.27 0.92
C LYS A 143 -3.01 13.56 2.30
N ASN A 144 -3.81 13.38 3.35
CA ASN A 144 -3.36 13.58 4.73
C ASN A 144 -2.27 12.57 5.12
N THR A 145 -2.41 11.31 4.69
CA THR A 145 -1.40 10.29 4.96
C THR A 145 -0.11 10.58 4.19
N TYR A 146 -0.20 10.97 2.93
CA TYR A 146 0.95 11.39 2.13
C TYR A 146 1.72 12.54 2.79
N SER A 147 1.01 13.58 3.25
CA SER A 147 1.63 14.70 3.97
C SER A 147 2.37 14.23 5.23
N SER A 148 1.80 13.28 5.98
CA SER A 148 2.46 12.70 7.16
C SER A 148 3.72 11.92 6.78
N LEU A 149 3.69 11.14 5.69
CA LEU A 149 4.83 10.39 5.18
C LEU A 149 5.95 11.33 4.68
N CYS A 150 5.61 12.50 4.13
CA CYS A 150 6.60 13.50 3.72
C CYS A 150 7.48 14.00 4.88
N ALA A 151 6.97 14.02 6.11
CA ALA A 151 7.75 14.42 7.28
C ALA A 151 8.98 13.53 7.52
N PHE A 152 8.87 12.22 7.22
CA PHE A 152 10.01 11.30 7.29
C PHE A 152 11.03 11.54 6.18
N VAL A 153 10.55 11.84 4.98
CA VAL A 153 11.39 12.12 3.82
C VAL A 153 12.21 13.38 4.03
N HIS A 154 11.56 14.44 4.49
CA HIS A 154 12.17 15.76 4.71
C HIS A 154 12.86 15.89 6.07
N SER A 155 13.02 14.75 6.80
CA SER A 155 13.75 14.70 8.06
C SER A 155 13.28 15.74 9.08
N SER A 156 11.94 15.83 9.27
CA SER A 156 11.39 16.64 10.35
C SER A 156 12.03 16.29 11.70
N PRO A 157 12.28 17.24 12.59
CA PRO A 157 13.05 17.01 13.81
C PRO A 157 12.52 15.88 14.70
N ASP A 158 11.22 15.65 14.69
CA ASP A 158 10.53 14.57 15.41
C ASP A 158 10.60 13.21 14.71
N LYS A 159 11.08 13.18 13.47
CA LYS A 159 11.19 12.00 12.59
C LYS A 159 12.63 11.64 12.23
N LEU A 160 13.60 12.23 12.92
CA LEU A 160 15.01 11.88 12.71
C LEU A 160 15.28 10.43 13.16
N THR A 161 15.92 9.67 12.27
CA THR A 161 16.43 8.34 12.56
C THR A 161 17.96 8.38 12.53
N SER A 162 18.59 7.86 13.57
CA SER A 162 20.06 7.84 13.68
C SER A 162 20.51 6.38 13.79
N HIS A 163 21.28 5.91 12.80
CA HIS A 163 21.98 4.63 12.85
C HIS A 163 23.47 4.90 12.78
N SER A 164 24.22 4.43 13.76
CA SER A 164 25.67 4.62 13.86
C SER A 164 26.48 3.43 13.34
N ALA A 165 25.84 2.26 13.17
CA ALA A 165 26.50 1.07 12.68
C ALA A 165 25.52 0.14 11.96
N LEU A 166 26.01 -0.56 10.91
CA LEU A 166 25.23 -1.53 10.12
C LEU A 166 24.70 -2.68 10.98
N ILE A 167 25.47 -3.08 12.02
CA ILE A 167 25.09 -4.15 12.95
C ILE A 167 23.83 -3.83 13.76
N GLN A 168 23.37 -2.58 13.78
CA GLN A 168 22.11 -2.19 14.40
C GLN A 168 20.87 -2.57 13.58
N LEU A 169 21.06 -3.02 12.35
CA LEU A 169 19.98 -3.42 11.44
C LEU A 169 20.01 -4.96 11.22
N PRO A 170 18.83 -5.59 11.12
CA PRO A 170 17.48 -5.06 11.29
C PRO A 170 17.16 -4.71 12.75
N GLN A 171 16.35 -3.69 12.97
CA GLN A 171 15.99 -3.22 14.30
C GLN A 171 14.47 -3.10 14.44
N TYR A 172 13.88 -3.90 15.34
CA TYR A 172 12.47 -3.75 15.70
C TYR A 172 12.28 -2.61 16.71
N ASN A 173 11.34 -1.72 16.40
CA ASN A 173 10.89 -0.67 17.32
C ASN A 173 9.36 -0.66 17.34
N ALA A 174 8.76 -1.04 18.47
CA ALA A 174 7.32 -1.18 18.61
C ALA A 174 6.53 0.12 18.30
N LYS A 175 7.09 1.29 18.66
CA LYS A 175 6.46 2.59 18.37
C LYS A 175 6.40 2.85 16.86
N TYR A 176 7.53 2.75 16.18
CA TYR A 176 7.60 2.98 14.72
C TYR A 176 6.84 1.91 13.95
N SER A 177 6.89 0.65 14.41
CA SER A 177 6.12 -0.44 13.83
C SER A 177 4.62 -0.15 13.84
N LYS A 178 4.08 0.30 14.99
CA LYS A 178 2.66 0.65 15.12
C LYS A 178 2.27 1.88 14.31
N GLU A 179 3.14 2.90 14.26
CA GLU A 179 2.92 4.11 13.46
C GLU A 179 2.83 3.76 11.97
N TYR A 180 3.80 3.02 11.46
CA TYR A 180 3.81 2.53 10.08
C TYR A 180 2.56 1.69 9.76
N ALA A 181 2.21 0.71 10.61
CA ALA A 181 1.03 -0.13 10.40
C ALA A 181 -0.26 0.71 10.27
N THR A 182 -0.33 1.83 10.98
CA THR A 182 -1.44 2.78 10.87
C THR A 182 -1.46 3.47 9.50
N TYR A 183 -0.32 3.93 9.00
CA TYR A 183 -0.23 4.55 7.67
C TYR A 183 -0.54 3.55 6.55
N TYR A 184 0.05 2.37 6.61
CA TYR A 184 -0.17 1.31 5.63
C TYR A 184 -1.65 0.92 5.54
N THR A 185 -2.30 0.76 6.70
CA THR A 185 -3.74 0.48 6.78
C THR A 185 -4.56 1.59 6.14
N LYS A 186 -4.28 2.86 6.46
CA LYS A 186 -5.02 4.00 5.89
C LYS A 186 -4.86 4.07 4.37
N VAL A 187 -3.66 3.84 3.86
CA VAL A 187 -3.39 3.83 2.41
C VAL A 187 -4.17 2.72 1.74
N LEU A 188 -4.04 1.48 2.20
CA LEU A 188 -4.73 0.35 1.59
C LEU A 188 -6.26 0.43 1.72
N ASP A 189 -6.81 0.87 2.85
CA ASP A 189 -8.25 1.06 3.01
C ASP A 189 -8.79 2.16 2.10
N SER A 190 -7.97 3.14 1.76
CA SER A 190 -8.36 4.18 0.81
C SER A 190 -8.28 3.68 -0.62
N ILE A 191 -7.19 3.03 -0.99
CA ILE A 191 -6.99 2.47 -2.33
C ILE A 191 -8.04 1.40 -2.63
N LEU A 192 -8.16 0.37 -1.78
CA LEU A 192 -9.12 -0.73 -1.96
C LEU A 192 -10.55 -0.21 -1.97
N GLY A 193 -10.89 0.68 -1.02
CA GLY A 193 -12.22 1.27 -0.97
C GLY A 193 -12.56 2.00 -2.27
N THR A 194 -11.66 2.81 -2.80
CA THR A 194 -11.85 3.53 -4.06
C THR A 194 -11.95 2.57 -5.25
N ILE A 195 -11.01 1.63 -5.37
CA ILE A 195 -11.00 0.65 -6.48
C ILE A 195 -12.28 -0.19 -6.47
N TYR A 196 -12.68 -0.71 -5.32
CA TYR A 196 -13.87 -1.57 -5.21
C TYR A 196 -15.16 -0.79 -5.46
N PHE A 197 -15.24 0.45 -5.00
CA PHE A 197 -16.39 1.31 -5.25
C PHE A 197 -16.56 1.59 -6.75
N ILE A 198 -15.50 2.03 -7.43
CA ILE A 198 -15.54 2.37 -8.85
C ILE A 198 -15.74 1.12 -9.71
N ASN A 199 -15.10 0.01 -9.35
CA ASN A 199 -15.11 -1.23 -10.12
C ASN A 199 -16.06 -2.29 -9.52
N PHE A 200 -17.13 -1.88 -8.83
CA PHE A 200 -18.03 -2.80 -8.12
C PHE A 200 -18.56 -3.93 -9.02
N LYS A 201 -18.78 -3.67 -10.30
CA LYS A 201 -19.24 -4.69 -11.28
C LYS A 201 -18.16 -5.76 -11.54
N ALA A 202 -16.88 -5.37 -11.57
CA ALA A 202 -15.77 -6.32 -11.68
C ALA A 202 -15.65 -7.14 -10.41
N VAL A 203 -15.65 -6.48 -9.25
CA VAL A 203 -15.60 -7.12 -7.94
C VAL A 203 -16.75 -8.11 -7.77
N PHE A 204 -17.96 -7.75 -8.22
CA PHE A 204 -19.12 -8.66 -8.16
C PHE A 204 -18.96 -9.92 -9.04
N LYS A 205 -18.19 -9.84 -10.13
CA LYS A 205 -17.91 -10.98 -11.02
C LYS A 205 -16.75 -11.85 -10.53
N MET A 206 -15.94 -11.39 -9.58
CA MET A 206 -14.88 -12.19 -8.98
C MET A 206 -15.44 -13.47 -8.36
N HIS A 207 -14.62 -14.51 -8.28
CA HIS A 207 -14.99 -15.74 -7.62
C HIS A 207 -15.45 -15.48 -6.17
N SER A 208 -16.53 -16.16 -5.74
CA SER A 208 -17.18 -15.88 -4.44
C SER A 208 -16.19 -15.92 -3.25
N LEU A 209 -15.27 -16.88 -3.23
CA LEU A 209 -14.25 -17.01 -2.20
C LEU A 209 -13.27 -15.82 -2.17
N ASN A 210 -13.06 -15.16 -3.31
CA ASN A 210 -12.16 -14.03 -3.42
C ASN A 210 -12.81 -12.71 -2.98
N ARG A 211 -14.14 -12.66 -3.00
CA ARG A 211 -14.92 -11.50 -2.53
C ARG A 211 -15.05 -11.41 -1.00
N GLU A 212 -14.81 -12.51 -0.30
CA GLU A 212 -14.91 -12.59 1.17
C GLU A 212 -13.63 -12.14 1.90
N LEU A 213 -12.64 -11.66 1.17
CA LEU A 213 -11.35 -11.17 1.69
C LEU A 213 -11.41 -9.71 2.08
#